data_0b4ab5d625e8b01c9c89fe0a8eec119b
#
_entry.id   0b4ab5d625e8b01c9c89fe0a8eec119b
#
_cell.length_a   1.000
_cell.length_b   1.000
_cell.length_c   1.000
_cell.angle_alpha   90.00
_cell.angle_beta   90.00
_cell.angle_gamma   90.00
#
_symmetry.space_group_name_H-M   'P 1'
#
loop_
_entity.id
_entity.type
_entity.pdbx_description
1 polymer ?
#
loop_
_entity_poly.entity_id
_entity_poly.type
_entity_poly.pdbx_seq_one_letter_code
_entity_poly.pdbx_strand_id
1 'polypeptide(L)'
;MKTFAGTHPELAHFGAWAQSAPWTGSYAEEPYNSLNSFVFTSASGAAHTVRWSLLPSAQPVPVTPDELAKRAPDFLEREIAERIKAGPLRWTLVIRVAEAADPTADPSREWPKNRRAVDVGTLVVQAIEPEANGPCRDINYDPTVLPTGISTSDDPFPAARSSAYRRSFDLRTAEAAHYPATPAEATP
;
A
#
# COMPACT_ATOMS: atom_id res chain seq x y z
N MET A 1 14.15 17.43 -11.14
CA MET A 1 13.69 16.09 -11.56
C MET A 1 14.26 15.62 -12.88
N LYS A 2 14.17 16.36 -14.02
CA LYS A 2 14.68 15.90 -15.31
C LYS A 2 16.18 15.51 -15.30
N THR A 3 17.02 16.29 -14.62
CA THR A 3 18.47 16.02 -14.51
C THR A 3 18.76 14.71 -13.74
N PHE A 4 18.05 14.46 -12.65
CA PHE A 4 18.18 13.23 -11.85
C PHE A 4 17.77 12.00 -12.68
N ALA A 5 16.59 12.00 -13.26
CA ALA A 5 16.12 10.90 -14.09
C ALA A 5 17.06 10.58 -15.28
N GLY A 6 17.73 11.60 -15.84
CA GLY A 6 18.69 11.41 -16.94
C GLY A 6 19.98 10.67 -16.56
N THR A 7 20.31 10.61 -15.25
CA THR A 7 21.47 9.88 -14.72
C THR A 7 21.10 8.55 -14.06
N HIS A 8 19.81 8.18 -14.05
CA HIS A 8 19.27 6.99 -13.39
C HIS A 8 18.44 6.16 -14.38
N PRO A 9 19.08 5.36 -15.23
CA PRO A 9 18.42 4.59 -16.28
C PRO A 9 17.42 3.57 -15.72
N GLU A 10 17.57 3.13 -14.47
CA GLU A 10 16.65 2.25 -13.77
C GLU A 10 15.23 2.85 -13.62
N LEU A 11 15.10 4.17 -13.65
CA LEU A 11 13.81 4.86 -13.58
C LEU A 11 13.03 4.85 -14.92
N ALA A 12 13.65 4.41 -16.02
CA ALA A 12 13.01 4.45 -17.34
C ALA A 12 11.72 3.60 -17.37
N HIS A 13 11.74 2.42 -16.77
CA HIS A 13 10.55 1.55 -16.69
C HIS A 13 9.42 2.19 -15.90
N PHE A 14 9.73 2.78 -14.75
CA PHE A 14 8.74 3.52 -13.96
C PHE A 14 8.19 4.71 -14.73
N GLY A 15 9.05 5.48 -15.41
CA GLY A 15 8.63 6.62 -16.22
C GLY A 15 7.68 6.24 -17.36
N ALA A 16 7.95 5.13 -18.04
CA ALA A 16 7.09 4.62 -19.11
C ALA A 16 5.74 4.14 -18.56
N TRP A 17 5.76 3.40 -17.45
CA TRP A 17 4.54 2.97 -16.76
C TRP A 17 3.70 4.17 -16.30
N ALA A 18 4.31 5.16 -15.63
CA ALA A 18 3.61 6.33 -15.11
C ALA A 18 2.92 7.17 -16.20
N GLN A 19 3.44 7.14 -17.44
CA GLN A 19 2.81 7.82 -18.58
C GLN A 19 1.60 7.07 -19.14
N SER A 20 1.54 5.77 -18.97
CA SER A 20 0.49 4.91 -19.55
C SER A 20 -0.46 4.29 -18.52
N ALA A 21 -0.14 4.39 -17.23
CA ALA A 21 -0.97 3.86 -16.17
C ALA A 21 -2.34 4.57 -16.15
N PRO A 22 -3.44 3.83 -16.09
CA PRO A 22 -4.75 4.44 -15.96
C PRO A 22 -4.85 5.12 -14.59
N TRP A 23 -5.41 6.31 -14.59
CA TRP A 23 -5.84 6.95 -13.34
C TRP A 23 -7.25 6.50 -13.02
N THR A 24 -7.52 6.22 -11.76
CA THR A 24 -8.87 5.89 -11.29
C THR A 24 -9.41 6.98 -10.38
N GLY A 25 -10.72 6.96 -10.16
CA GLY A 25 -11.41 7.93 -9.33
C GLY A 25 -11.58 7.52 -7.88
N SER A 26 -11.04 6.37 -7.46
CA SER A 26 -11.26 5.81 -6.14
C SER A 26 -10.12 4.94 -5.65
N TYR A 27 -9.80 5.04 -4.36
CA TYR A 27 -8.92 4.07 -3.69
C TYR A 27 -9.45 2.63 -3.76
N ALA A 28 -10.76 2.45 -3.85
CA ALA A 28 -11.39 1.12 -3.92
C ALA A 28 -11.20 0.42 -5.27
N GLU A 29 -10.75 1.13 -6.28
CA GLU A 29 -10.55 0.63 -7.66
C GLU A 29 -9.07 0.33 -7.95
N GLU A 30 -8.16 0.69 -7.04
CA GLU A 30 -6.73 0.53 -7.24
C GLU A 30 -6.22 -0.84 -6.77
N PRO A 31 -5.35 -1.49 -7.55
CA PRO A 31 -4.55 -2.60 -7.08
C PRO A 31 -3.37 -2.08 -6.24
N TYR A 32 -3.15 -2.66 -5.07
CA TYR A 32 -2.01 -2.34 -4.22
C TYR A 32 -0.99 -3.47 -4.29
N ASN A 33 0.26 -3.13 -4.55
CA ASN A 33 1.31 -4.11 -4.78
C ASN A 33 2.46 -3.95 -3.78
N SER A 34 2.94 -5.07 -3.25
CA SER A 34 4.21 -5.11 -2.54
C SER A 34 5.36 -4.98 -3.54
N LEU A 35 6.23 -4.00 -3.34
CA LEU A 35 7.52 -3.93 -4.02
C LEU A 35 8.54 -4.86 -3.34
N ASN A 36 8.48 -4.89 -2.01
CA ASN A 36 9.34 -5.74 -1.18
C ASN A 36 8.88 -7.19 -1.24
N SER A 37 9.81 -8.11 -1.08
CA SER A 37 9.53 -9.54 -0.93
C SER A 37 9.53 -9.96 0.53
N PHE A 38 8.77 -11.01 0.82
CA PHE A 38 8.63 -11.61 2.14
C PHE A 38 8.78 -13.12 2.04
N VAL A 39 9.12 -13.78 3.14
CA VAL A 39 9.17 -15.23 3.22
C VAL A 39 7.93 -15.73 3.94
N PHE A 40 7.12 -16.54 3.26
CA PHE A 40 5.97 -17.21 3.84
C PHE A 40 6.33 -18.66 4.15
N THR A 41 6.16 -19.05 5.41
CA THR A 41 6.47 -20.38 5.90
C THR A 41 5.17 -21.11 6.23
N SER A 42 4.96 -22.26 5.60
CA SER A 42 3.78 -23.09 5.83
C SER A 42 3.86 -23.81 7.18
N ALA A 43 2.74 -24.41 7.61
CA ALA A 43 2.70 -25.23 8.83
C ALA A 43 3.65 -26.44 8.76
N SER A 44 3.99 -26.94 7.57
CA SER A 44 4.98 -28.01 7.38
C SER A 44 6.44 -27.53 7.37
N GLY A 45 6.67 -26.23 7.55
CA GLY A 45 7.99 -25.62 7.51
C GLY A 45 8.52 -25.27 6.12
N ALA A 46 7.76 -25.52 5.05
CA ALA A 46 8.17 -25.12 3.70
C ALA A 46 8.09 -23.58 3.57
N ALA A 47 9.22 -22.98 3.18
CA ALA A 47 9.37 -21.54 3.04
C ALA A 47 9.40 -21.13 1.56
N HIS A 48 8.69 -20.07 1.22
CA HIS A 48 8.63 -19.50 -0.12
C HIS A 48 8.79 -18.00 -0.06
N THR A 49 9.68 -17.45 -0.88
CA THR A 49 9.75 -16.00 -1.07
C THR A 49 8.62 -15.55 -1.98
N VAL A 50 7.91 -14.52 -1.57
CA VAL A 50 6.70 -14.04 -2.26
C VAL A 50 6.67 -12.52 -2.33
N ARG A 51 5.95 -12.00 -3.32
CA ARG A 51 5.37 -10.64 -3.32
C ARG A 51 3.86 -10.76 -3.29
N TRP A 52 3.20 -9.81 -2.65
CA TRP A 52 1.74 -9.81 -2.56
C TRP A 52 1.12 -8.66 -3.35
N SER A 53 -0.12 -8.85 -3.73
CA SER A 53 -0.99 -7.82 -4.32
C SER A 53 -2.37 -7.89 -3.69
N LEU A 54 -2.97 -6.73 -3.49
CA LEU A 54 -4.39 -6.59 -3.17
C LEU A 54 -5.10 -6.20 -4.46
N LEU A 55 -5.92 -7.10 -5.00
CA LEU A 55 -6.67 -6.87 -6.23
C LEU A 55 -8.10 -6.45 -5.88
N PRO A 56 -8.56 -5.27 -6.31
CA PRO A 56 -9.87 -4.77 -5.95
C PRO A 56 -10.98 -5.62 -6.56
N SER A 57 -12.10 -5.76 -5.82
CA SER A 57 -13.33 -6.34 -6.39
C SER A 57 -14.11 -5.32 -7.23
N ALA A 58 -13.88 -4.03 -6.99
CA ALA A 58 -14.46 -2.96 -7.81
C ALA A 58 -13.79 -2.90 -9.18
N GLN A 59 -14.58 -2.66 -10.22
CA GLN A 59 -14.05 -2.44 -11.55
C GLN A 59 -13.48 -1.03 -11.65
N PRO A 60 -12.26 -0.85 -12.21
CA PRO A 60 -11.68 0.47 -12.36
C PRO A 60 -12.48 1.32 -13.37
N VAL A 61 -12.76 2.55 -12.98
CA VAL A 61 -13.33 3.57 -13.87
C VAL A 61 -12.23 4.57 -14.22
N PRO A 62 -11.67 4.50 -15.42
CA PRO A 62 -10.59 5.40 -15.84
C PRO A 62 -11.03 6.87 -15.77
N VAL A 63 -10.14 7.71 -15.25
CA VAL A 63 -10.34 9.16 -15.17
C VAL A 63 -9.20 9.84 -15.90
N THR A 64 -9.51 10.85 -16.69
CA THR A 64 -8.49 11.61 -17.41
C THR A 64 -7.75 12.59 -16.49
N PRO A 65 -6.50 12.96 -16.79
CA PRO A 65 -5.78 14.00 -16.04
C PRO A 65 -6.52 15.33 -15.95
N ASP A 66 -7.24 15.72 -17.01
CA ASP A 66 -8.03 16.94 -17.05
C ASP A 66 -9.25 16.91 -16.11
N GLU A 67 -9.85 15.74 -15.93
CA GLU A 67 -10.93 15.52 -14.97
C GLU A 67 -10.39 15.54 -13.54
N LEU A 68 -9.23 14.91 -13.29
CA LEU A 68 -8.59 14.93 -11.99
C LEU A 68 -8.18 16.36 -11.57
N ALA A 69 -7.64 17.15 -12.50
CA ALA A 69 -7.24 18.53 -12.23
C ALA A 69 -8.40 19.44 -11.79
N LYS A 70 -9.65 19.06 -12.09
CA LYS A 70 -10.86 19.80 -11.70
C LYS A 70 -11.45 19.36 -10.35
N ARG A 71 -10.98 18.24 -9.79
CA ARG A 71 -11.46 17.71 -8.52
C ARG A 71 -10.83 18.46 -7.34
N ALA A 72 -11.53 18.48 -6.21
CA ALA A 72 -10.97 19.00 -4.97
C ALA A 72 -9.77 18.14 -4.51
N PRO A 73 -8.76 18.71 -3.81
CA PRO A 73 -7.59 17.95 -3.38
C PRO A 73 -7.90 16.72 -2.52
N ASP A 74 -8.99 16.75 -1.78
CA ASP A 74 -9.46 15.72 -0.85
C ASP A 74 -10.55 14.80 -1.46
N PHE A 75 -10.68 14.79 -2.80
CA PHE A 75 -11.78 14.07 -3.45
C PHE A 75 -11.74 12.55 -3.21
N LEU A 76 -10.56 11.94 -3.10
CA LEU A 76 -10.42 10.50 -2.86
C LEU A 76 -10.88 10.10 -1.46
N GLU A 77 -10.62 10.95 -0.47
CA GLU A 77 -11.06 10.75 0.92
C GLU A 77 -12.59 10.84 1.03
N ARG A 78 -13.17 11.84 0.37
CA ARG A 78 -14.63 11.98 0.33
C ARG A 78 -15.28 10.83 -0.44
N GLU A 79 -14.71 10.45 -1.57
CA GLU A 79 -15.26 9.38 -2.42
C GLU A 79 -15.31 8.05 -1.65
N ILE A 80 -14.20 7.67 -0.99
CA ILE A 80 -14.17 6.40 -0.25
C ILE A 80 -15.09 6.45 0.97
N ALA A 81 -15.22 7.62 1.64
CA ALA A 81 -16.14 7.80 2.76
C ALA A 81 -17.62 7.67 2.33
N GLU A 82 -17.97 8.13 1.13
CA GLU A 82 -19.32 7.93 0.57
C GLU A 82 -19.51 6.49 0.09
N ARG A 83 -18.54 5.92 -0.61
CA ARG A 83 -18.64 4.57 -1.16
C ARG A 83 -18.85 3.51 -0.09
N ILE A 84 -18.18 3.62 1.05
CA ILE A 84 -18.28 2.63 2.12
C ILE A 84 -19.66 2.59 2.80
N LYS A 85 -20.43 3.67 2.70
CA LYS A 85 -21.83 3.71 3.19
C LYS A 85 -22.74 2.74 2.42
N ALA A 86 -22.42 2.43 1.17
CA ALA A 86 -23.14 1.46 0.35
C ALA A 86 -22.78 0.01 0.66
N GLY A 87 -21.69 -0.23 1.40
CA GLY A 87 -21.25 -1.56 1.81
C GLY A 87 -19.73 -1.70 1.91
N PRO A 88 -19.26 -2.82 2.42
CA PRO A 88 -17.83 -3.05 2.64
C PRO A 88 -17.07 -3.15 1.31
N LEU A 89 -15.86 -2.58 1.32
CA LEU A 89 -14.92 -2.65 0.19
C LEU A 89 -14.07 -3.89 0.31
N ARG A 90 -13.71 -4.52 -0.82
CA ARG A 90 -13.04 -5.82 -0.82
C ARG A 90 -11.88 -5.86 -1.81
N TRP A 91 -10.80 -6.52 -1.40
CA TRP A 91 -9.67 -6.88 -2.24
C TRP A 91 -9.29 -8.33 -2.00
N THR A 92 -8.99 -9.05 -3.07
CA THR A 92 -8.36 -10.37 -2.97
C THR A 92 -6.88 -10.18 -2.69
N LEU A 93 -6.37 -10.82 -1.64
CA LEU A 93 -4.94 -10.90 -1.37
C LEU A 93 -4.35 -12.06 -2.19
N VAL A 94 -3.53 -11.70 -3.15
CA VAL A 94 -2.83 -12.64 -4.04
C VAL A 94 -1.35 -12.61 -3.73
N ILE A 95 -0.71 -13.76 -3.59
CA ILE A 95 0.75 -13.88 -3.53
C ILE A 95 1.30 -14.41 -4.84
N ARG A 96 2.45 -13.89 -5.26
CA ARG A 96 3.28 -14.42 -6.34
C ARG A 96 4.51 -15.06 -5.74
N VAL A 97 4.77 -16.32 -6.10
CA VAL A 97 5.88 -17.11 -5.56
C VAL A 97 7.09 -16.92 -6.44
N ALA A 98 8.22 -16.56 -5.84
CA ALA A 98 9.49 -16.39 -6.52
C ALA A 98 10.03 -17.74 -7.04
N GLU A 99 10.76 -17.68 -8.14
CA GLU A 99 11.67 -18.71 -8.58
C GLU A 99 13.13 -18.35 -8.23
N ALA A 100 14.03 -19.33 -8.32
CA ALA A 100 15.42 -19.18 -7.83
C ALA A 100 16.21 -18.01 -8.45
N ALA A 101 15.85 -17.59 -9.67
CA ALA A 101 16.53 -16.49 -10.38
C ALA A 101 15.86 -15.12 -10.17
N ASP A 102 14.78 -15.04 -9.41
CA ASP A 102 14.08 -13.77 -9.21
C ASP A 102 14.83 -12.85 -8.25
N PRO A 103 14.86 -11.54 -8.52
CA PRO A 103 15.55 -10.57 -7.67
C PRO A 103 14.73 -10.29 -6.41
N THR A 104 14.98 -11.06 -5.35
CA THR A 104 14.26 -10.96 -4.07
C THR A 104 14.74 -9.79 -3.20
N ALA A 105 16.01 -9.41 -3.35
CA ALA A 105 16.62 -8.32 -2.60
C ALA A 105 16.47 -6.93 -3.26
N ASP A 106 15.95 -6.87 -4.48
CA ASP A 106 15.85 -5.62 -5.25
C ASP A 106 14.39 -5.28 -5.58
N PRO A 107 13.75 -4.37 -4.80
CA PRO A 107 12.36 -3.99 -5.01
C PRO A 107 12.13 -3.15 -6.28
N SER A 108 13.17 -2.63 -6.92
CA SER A 108 13.07 -1.88 -8.17
C SER A 108 12.89 -2.77 -9.40
N ARG A 109 13.12 -4.07 -9.26
CA ARG A 109 13.03 -5.02 -10.37
C ARG A 109 11.73 -5.82 -10.32
N GLU A 110 11.00 -5.79 -11.42
CA GLU A 110 9.80 -6.61 -11.58
C GLU A 110 10.14 -8.10 -11.70
N TRP A 111 9.27 -8.94 -11.14
CA TRP A 111 9.30 -10.38 -11.39
C TRP A 111 8.53 -10.71 -12.67
N PRO A 112 8.91 -11.78 -13.39
CA PRO A 112 8.16 -12.24 -14.54
C PRO A 112 6.68 -12.46 -14.24
N LYS A 113 5.81 -12.02 -15.15
CA LYS A 113 4.35 -12.06 -14.94
C LYS A 113 3.76 -13.47 -14.85
N ASN A 114 4.48 -14.46 -15.37
CA ASN A 114 4.08 -15.86 -15.37
C ASN A 114 4.40 -16.61 -14.07
N ARG A 115 4.85 -15.93 -13.01
CA ARG A 115 5.08 -16.57 -11.72
C ARG A 115 3.77 -17.08 -11.12
N ARG A 116 3.85 -18.24 -10.44
CA ARG A 116 2.70 -18.85 -9.78
C ARG A 116 2.03 -17.83 -8.84
N ALA A 117 0.77 -17.58 -9.08
CA ALA A 117 -0.08 -16.72 -8.24
C ALA A 117 -1.04 -17.59 -7.44
N VAL A 118 -1.28 -17.23 -6.19
CA VAL A 118 -2.19 -17.96 -5.29
C VAL A 118 -3.03 -16.94 -4.51
N ASP A 119 -4.33 -17.12 -4.54
CA ASP A 119 -5.26 -16.35 -3.70
C ASP A 119 -5.19 -16.89 -2.27
N VAL A 120 -4.83 -16.04 -1.33
CA VAL A 120 -4.58 -16.45 0.07
C VAL A 120 -5.53 -15.80 1.08
N GLY A 121 -6.37 -14.88 0.64
CA GLY A 121 -7.34 -14.23 1.52
C GLY A 121 -8.07 -13.06 0.88
N THR A 122 -8.89 -12.41 1.71
CA THR A 122 -9.65 -11.21 1.31
C THR A 122 -9.47 -10.14 2.38
N LEU A 123 -9.04 -8.96 1.96
CA LEU A 123 -9.13 -7.74 2.77
C LEU A 123 -10.55 -7.20 2.66
N VAL A 124 -11.19 -6.93 3.79
CA VAL A 124 -12.51 -6.33 3.86
C VAL A 124 -12.42 -5.05 4.70
N VAL A 125 -12.63 -3.90 4.07
CA VAL A 125 -12.71 -2.61 4.74
C VAL A 125 -14.17 -2.31 5.00
N GLN A 126 -14.54 -2.17 6.28
CA GLN A 126 -15.93 -2.05 6.74
C GLN A 126 -16.30 -0.64 7.17
N ALA A 127 -15.32 0.15 7.60
CA ALA A 127 -15.51 1.52 8.07
C ALA A 127 -14.26 2.36 7.82
N ILE A 128 -14.42 3.66 7.88
CA ILE A 128 -13.36 4.65 7.84
C ILE A 128 -13.32 5.35 9.19
N GLU A 129 -12.13 5.42 9.77
CA GLU A 129 -11.89 6.11 11.02
C GLU A 129 -11.29 7.49 10.76
N PRO A 130 -11.66 8.52 11.52
CA PRO A 130 -11.07 9.84 11.39
C PRO A 130 -9.56 9.81 11.66
N GLU A 131 -8.78 10.49 10.82
CA GLU A 131 -7.33 10.55 10.98
C GLU A 131 -6.93 11.26 12.29
N ALA A 132 -7.54 12.42 12.56
CA ALA A 132 -7.12 13.27 13.66
C ALA A 132 -7.29 12.65 15.05
N ASN A 133 -8.38 11.94 15.30
CA ASN A 133 -8.74 11.38 16.61
C ASN A 133 -9.07 9.88 16.57
N GLY A 134 -8.87 9.24 15.41
CA GLY A 134 -9.17 7.83 15.23
C GLY A 134 -8.09 6.91 15.81
N PRO A 135 -8.44 5.63 16.06
CA PRO A 135 -7.51 4.66 16.63
C PRO A 135 -6.31 4.36 15.73
N CYS A 136 -6.40 4.64 14.43
CA CYS A 136 -5.32 4.38 13.48
C CYS A 136 -4.20 5.44 13.51
N ARG A 137 -4.43 6.61 14.09
CA ARG A 137 -3.43 7.69 14.18
C ARG A 137 -2.15 7.24 14.88
N ASP A 138 -2.31 6.49 15.97
CA ASP A 138 -1.20 6.10 16.85
C ASP A 138 -0.66 4.71 16.53
N ILE A 139 -0.93 4.20 15.33
CA ILE A 139 -0.34 2.94 14.84
C ILE A 139 0.96 3.26 14.11
N ASN A 140 2.05 2.59 14.52
CA ASN A 140 3.27 2.53 13.73
C ASN A 140 3.18 1.34 12.77
N TYR A 141 3.01 1.62 11.47
CA TYR A 141 2.92 0.59 10.43
C TYR A 141 4.32 0.09 10.03
N ASP A 142 5.04 -0.46 11.02
CA ASP A 142 6.37 -1.02 10.81
C ASP A 142 6.31 -2.28 9.93
N PRO A 143 6.96 -2.28 8.75
CA PRO A 143 6.91 -3.42 7.82
C PRO A 143 7.68 -4.65 8.31
N THR A 144 8.38 -4.56 9.44
CA THR A 144 9.09 -5.68 10.05
C THR A 144 8.30 -6.35 11.16
N VAL A 145 7.19 -5.75 11.61
CA VAL A 145 6.24 -6.37 12.56
C VAL A 145 5.27 -7.25 11.78
N LEU A 146 5.56 -8.54 11.75
CA LEU A 146 4.90 -9.51 10.90
C LEU A 146 4.27 -10.63 11.74
N PRO A 147 3.16 -11.21 11.28
CA PRO A 147 2.53 -12.34 11.95
C PRO A 147 3.39 -13.61 11.84
N THR A 148 3.13 -14.58 12.74
CA THR A 148 3.78 -15.89 12.69
C THR A 148 3.64 -16.53 11.30
N GLY A 149 4.74 -17.09 10.80
CA GLY A 149 4.81 -17.68 9.47
C GLY A 149 5.15 -16.70 8.35
N ILE A 150 5.32 -15.41 8.65
CA ILE A 150 5.83 -14.43 7.69
C ILE A 150 7.08 -13.77 8.26
N SER A 151 8.10 -13.62 7.44
CA SER A 151 9.31 -12.87 7.76
C SER A 151 9.76 -12.01 6.57
N THR A 152 10.63 -11.05 6.83
CA THR A 152 11.30 -10.30 5.77
C THR A 152 12.21 -11.23 4.97
N SER A 153 12.43 -10.90 3.70
CA SER A 153 13.42 -11.57 2.85
C SER A 153 14.80 -10.96 3.06
N ASP A 154 15.68 -11.18 2.11
CA ASP A 154 17.00 -10.55 1.99
C ASP A 154 16.95 -9.07 1.50
N ASP A 155 15.75 -8.54 1.24
CA ASP A 155 15.52 -7.15 0.88
C ASP A 155 15.86 -6.22 2.06
N PRO A 156 16.80 -5.26 1.90
CA PRO A 156 17.20 -4.36 2.99
C PRO A 156 16.17 -3.25 3.28
N PHE A 157 15.24 -2.99 2.38
CA PHE A 157 14.30 -1.87 2.49
C PHE A 157 13.32 -1.97 3.66
N PRO A 158 12.74 -3.12 4.01
CA PRO A 158 11.85 -3.21 5.19
C PRO A 158 12.53 -2.73 6.47
N ALA A 159 13.77 -3.12 6.71
CA ALA A 159 14.54 -2.68 7.89
C ALA A 159 14.83 -1.17 7.86
N ALA A 160 15.21 -0.63 6.70
CA ALA A 160 15.44 0.81 6.54
C ALA A 160 14.13 1.62 6.75
N ARG A 161 13.00 1.12 6.23
CA ARG A 161 11.68 1.73 6.42
C ARG A 161 11.21 1.70 7.86
N SER A 162 11.47 0.63 8.60
CA SER A 162 11.15 0.53 10.03
C SER A 162 11.72 1.70 10.82
N SER A 163 12.99 2.03 10.60
CA SER A 163 13.64 3.18 11.25
C SER A 163 13.01 4.52 10.88
N ALA A 164 12.66 4.71 9.60
CA ALA A 164 12.00 5.93 9.13
C ALA A 164 10.57 6.07 9.69
N TYR A 165 9.83 4.97 9.74
CA TYR A 165 8.45 4.96 10.27
C TYR A 165 8.43 5.23 11.77
N ARG A 166 9.39 4.68 12.52
CA ARG A 166 9.53 5.00 13.95
C ARG A 166 9.73 6.50 14.14
N ARG A 167 10.64 7.12 13.38
CA ARG A 167 10.86 8.56 13.47
C ARG A 167 9.61 9.37 13.12
N SER A 168 8.90 8.98 12.08
CA SER A 168 7.63 9.60 11.69
C SER A 168 6.57 9.47 12.78
N PHE A 169 6.48 8.29 13.40
CA PHE A 169 5.55 8.05 14.52
C PHE A 169 5.88 8.95 15.72
N ASP A 170 7.16 9.03 16.11
CA ASP A 170 7.60 9.89 17.24
C ASP A 170 7.27 11.36 16.97
N LEU A 171 7.41 11.83 15.72
CA LEU A 171 7.04 13.20 15.35
C LEU A 171 5.53 13.43 15.45
N ARG A 172 4.72 12.54 14.88
CA ARG A 172 3.25 12.65 14.93
C ARG A 172 2.70 12.64 16.37
N THR A 173 3.25 11.80 17.22
CA THR A 173 2.82 11.73 18.63
C THR A 173 3.24 12.99 19.40
N ALA A 174 4.42 13.54 19.11
CA ALA A 174 4.87 14.79 19.70
C ALA A 174 4.01 15.99 19.22
N GLU A 175 3.66 16.03 17.93
CA GLU A 175 2.80 17.07 17.35
C GLU A 175 1.38 16.98 17.93
N ALA A 176 0.83 15.79 18.09
CA ALA A 176 -0.51 15.59 18.64
C ALA A 176 -0.68 16.19 20.05
N ALA A 177 0.40 16.24 20.85
CA ALA A 177 0.38 16.88 22.16
C ALA A 177 0.22 18.39 22.10
N HIS A 178 0.45 19.02 20.95
CA HIS A 178 0.36 20.45 20.72
C HIS A 178 -0.92 20.88 19.97
N TYR A 179 -1.67 19.92 19.41
CA TYR A 179 -2.98 20.23 18.81
C TYR A 179 -4.03 20.37 19.90
N PRO A 180 -4.84 21.45 19.88
CA PRO A 180 -5.98 21.54 20.77
C PRO A 180 -6.90 20.33 20.50
N ALA A 181 -7.32 19.67 21.57
CA ALA A 181 -8.33 18.62 21.46
C ALA A 181 -9.57 19.21 20.77
N THR A 182 -9.94 18.67 19.63
CA THR A 182 -11.21 19.04 19.00
C THR A 182 -12.30 18.72 20.00
N PRO A 183 -13.20 19.66 20.36
CA PRO A 183 -14.31 19.34 21.25
C PRO A 183 -15.04 18.14 20.67
N ALA A 184 -15.25 17.12 21.49
CA ALA A 184 -16.13 16.01 21.10
C ALA A 184 -17.46 16.64 20.66
N GLU A 185 -17.84 16.40 19.39
CA GLU A 185 -19.18 16.81 18.93
C GLU A 185 -20.17 16.18 19.90
N ALA A 186 -20.87 17.03 20.63
CA ALA A 186 -21.93 16.61 21.52
C ALA A 186 -23.00 15.94 20.63
N THR A 187 -23.08 14.62 20.75
CA THR A 187 -24.15 13.84 20.13
C THR A 187 -25.48 14.36 20.66
N PRO A 188 -26.43 14.70 19.82
CA PRO A 188 -27.77 15.17 20.21
C PRO A 188 -28.59 14.09 20.88
#